data_bd8eff3814cc2e9be61e6eb93baf14fc
#
_entry.id   bd8eff3814cc2e9be61e6eb93baf14fc
#
_cell.length_a   1.000
_cell.length_b   1.000
_cell.length_c   1.000
_cell.angle_alpha   90.00
_cell.angle_beta   90.00
_cell.angle_gamma   90.00
#
_symmetry.space_group_name_H-M   'P 1'
#
loop_
_entity.id
_entity.type
_entity.pdbx_description
1 polymer ?
#
loop_
_entity_poly.entity_id
_entity_poly.type
_entity_poly.pdbx_seq_one_letter_code
_entity_poly.pdbx_strand_id
1 'polypeptide(L)'
;MYNWLVFLHIFFAFAFTLAHGVHAAAMLAFRNEKDPERALTFFNIVPEIHMVRILIVSMGLPGFIAAFITPWWRQGWVWASVVIFFIISFFMYKYGAGYFELIQGAAERLIEARKTNTDVETALKAFEEARTARHPITVSAIGVAGLAIILWLMRFKPF
;
A
#
# COMPACT_ATOMS: atom_id res chain seq x y z
N MET A 1 -13.89 -8.27 -27.02
CA MET A 1 -13.17 -7.10 -26.47
C MET A 1 -13.52 -6.85 -25.00
N TYR A 2 -14.80 -6.68 -24.64
CA TYR A 2 -15.25 -6.41 -23.27
C TYR A 2 -14.70 -7.41 -22.23
N ASN A 3 -14.87 -8.72 -22.44
CA ASN A 3 -14.41 -9.75 -21.50
C ASN A 3 -12.89 -9.71 -21.24
N TRP A 4 -12.09 -9.33 -22.25
CA TRP A 4 -10.64 -9.15 -22.06
C TRP A 4 -10.31 -7.92 -21.22
N LEU A 5 -11.05 -6.83 -21.37
CA LEU A 5 -10.87 -5.64 -20.54
C LEU A 5 -11.23 -5.92 -19.08
N VAL A 6 -12.32 -6.63 -18.84
CA VAL A 6 -12.72 -7.06 -17.49
C VAL A 6 -11.68 -8.02 -16.90
N PHE A 7 -11.21 -8.98 -17.69
CA PHE A 7 -10.15 -9.90 -17.26
C PHE A 7 -8.88 -9.14 -16.85
N LEU A 8 -8.38 -8.24 -17.69
CA LEU A 8 -7.18 -7.44 -17.39
C LEU A 8 -7.37 -6.56 -16.14
N HIS A 9 -8.55 -5.92 -16.01
CA HIS A 9 -8.88 -5.15 -14.82
C HIS A 9 -8.81 -6.00 -13.56
N ILE A 10 -9.43 -7.17 -13.54
CA ILE A 10 -9.44 -8.08 -12.39
C ILE A 10 -8.04 -8.61 -12.11
N PHE A 11 -7.30 -9.01 -13.15
CA PHE A 11 -5.93 -9.52 -13.02
C PHE A 11 -5.00 -8.50 -12.37
N PHE A 12 -5.01 -7.26 -12.86
CA PHE A 12 -4.17 -6.19 -12.29
C PHE A 12 -4.68 -5.72 -10.93
N ALA A 13 -6.00 -5.77 -10.66
CA ALA A 13 -6.53 -5.52 -9.32
C ALA A 13 -6.03 -6.56 -8.31
N PHE A 14 -5.97 -7.83 -8.71
CA PHE A 14 -5.39 -8.89 -7.89
C PHE A 14 -3.90 -8.68 -7.66
N ALA A 15 -3.13 -8.38 -8.71
CA ALA A 15 -1.70 -8.09 -8.59
C ALA A 15 -1.43 -6.87 -7.69
N PHE A 16 -2.23 -5.81 -7.80
CA PHE A 16 -2.17 -4.64 -6.91
C PHE A 16 -2.46 -5.02 -5.46
N THR A 17 -3.48 -5.85 -5.21
CA THR A 17 -3.83 -6.30 -3.85
C THR A 17 -2.72 -7.15 -3.23
N LEU A 18 -2.06 -8.01 -4.03
CA LEU A 18 -0.89 -8.78 -3.57
C LEU A 18 0.28 -7.85 -3.21
N ALA A 19 0.62 -6.89 -4.07
CA ALA A 19 1.67 -5.91 -3.80
C ALA A 19 1.38 -5.13 -2.52
N HIS A 20 0.13 -4.69 -2.33
CA HIS A 20 -0.30 -4.02 -1.10
C HIS A 20 -0.20 -4.93 0.13
N GLY A 21 -0.55 -6.21 0.00
CA GLY A 21 -0.41 -7.21 1.07
C GLY A 21 1.04 -7.42 1.50
N VAL A 22 1.99 -7.41 0.56
CA VAL A 22 3.44 -7.48 0.87
C VAL A 22 3.89 -6.28 1.71
N HIS A 23 3.45 -5.06 1.36
CA HIS A 23 3.73 -3.86 2.16
C HIS A 23 3.19 -4.00 3.60
N ALA A 24 1.94 -4.42 3.76
CA ALA A 24 1.32 -4.61 5.07
C ALA A 24 2.05 -5.70 5.89
N ALA A 25 2.43 -6.81 5.26
CA ALA A 25 3.17 -7.89 5.90
C ALA A 25 4.58 -7.44 6.35
N ALA A 26 5.30 -6.69 5.51
CA ALA A 26 6.61 -6.14 5.86
C ALA A 26 6.52 -5.19 7.06
N MET A 27 5.48 -4.36 7.12
CA MET A 27 5.22 -3.47 8.26
C MET A 27 4.94 -4.22 9.56
N LEU A 28 4.16 -5.29 9.50
CA LEU A 28 3.88 -6.13 10.68
C LEU A 28 5.14 -6.89 11.14
N ALA A 29 5.94 -7.39 10.19
CA ALA A 29 7.21 -8.05 10.49
C ALA A 29 8.19 -7.08 11.16
N PHE A 30 8.33 -5.86 10.64
CA PHE A 30 9.18 -4.82 11.21
C PHE A 30 8.83 -4.53 12.68
N ARG A 31 7.57 -4.47 13.05
CA ARG A 31 7.16 -4.21 14.44
C ARG A 31 7.71 -5.21 15.46
N ASN A 32 7.94 -6.43 15.04
CA ASN A 32 8.41 -7.52 15.90
C ASN A 32 9.94 -7.69 15.86
N GLU A 33 10.60 -7.06 14.87
CA GLU A 33 12.04 -7.17 14.70
C GLU A 33 12.78 -6.11 15.53
N LYS A 34 13.77 -6.55 16.30
CA LYS A 34 14.60 -5.69 17.15
C LYS A 34 15.98 -5.44 16.56
N ASP A 35 16.38 -6.25 15.58
CA ASP A 35 17.64 -6.09 14.88
C ASP A 35 17.44 -5.17 13.66
N PRO A 36 18.13 -4.00 13.61
CA PRO A 36 17.97 -3.05 12.51
C PRO A 36 18.46 -3.59 11.16
N GLU A 37 19.47 -4.49 11.14
CA GLU A 37 19.95 -5.10 9.90
C GLU A 37 18.90 -6.05 9.31
N ARG A 38 18.29 -6.89 10.16
CA ARG A 38 17.17 -7.75 9.75
C ARG A 38 15.95 -6.95 9.37
N ALA A 39 15.66 -5.86 10.08
CA ALA A 39 14.58 -4.96 9.76
C ALA A 39 14.69 -4.42 8.34
N LEU A 40 15.89 -4.03 7.89
CA LEU A 40 16.12 -3.56 6.53
C LEU A 40 15.87 -4.63 5.46
N THR A 41 16.08 -5.93 5.77
CA THR A 41 15.81 -7.00 4.80
C THR A 41 14.33 -7.09 4.40
N PHE A 42 13.41 -6.71 5.29
CA PHE A 42 11.97 -6.68 4.95
C PHE A 42 11.62 -5.62 3.89
N PHE A 43 12.41 -4.55 3.80
CA PHE A 43 12.20 -3.52 2.78
C PHE A 43 12.67 -3.95 1.40
N ASN A 44 13.63 -4.87 1.32
CA ASN A 44 14.13 -5.39 0.04
C ASN A 44 13.09 -6.25 -0.71
N ILE A 45 12.09 -6.79 -0.01
CA ILE A 45 11.01 -7.57 -0.63
C ILE A 45 9.77 -6.74 -0.98
N VAL A 46 9.75 -5.48 -0.53
CA VAL A 46 8.61 -4.59 -0.78
C VAL A 46 8.70 -4.05 -2.22
N PRO A 47 7.62 -4.17 -3.01
CA PRO A 47 7.59 -3.60 -4.36
C PRO A 47 7.87 -2.10 -4.36
N GLU A 48 8.70 -1.65 -5.29
CA GLU A 48 8.98 -0.24 -5.45
C GLU A 48 7.71 0.56 -5.82
N ILE A 49 7.67 1.83 -5.43
CA ILE A 49 6.53 2.73 -5.68
C ILE A 49 6.20 2.84 -7.17
N HIS A 50 7.21 2.75 -8.05
CA HIS A 50 7.00 2.76 -9.50
C HIS A 50 6.19 1.54 -9.98
N MET A 51 6.48 0.35 -9.45
CA MET A 51 5.71 -0.86 -9.75
C MET A 51 4.25 -0.71 -9.31
N VAL A 52 4.02 -0.17 -8.12
CA VAL A 52 2.66 0.09 -7.61
C VAL A 52 1.90 1.05 -8.52
N ARG A 53 2.54 2.13 -9.01
CA ARG A 53 1.94 3.07 -9.98
C ARG A 53 1.58 2.39 -11.29
N ILE A 54 2.46 1.54 -11.82
CA ILE A 54 2.18 0.77 -13.04
C ILE A 54 0.96 -0.13 -12.84
N LEU A 55 0.87 -0.83 -11.71
CA LEU A 55 -0.29 -1.68 -11.40
C LEU A 55 -1.59 -0.89 -11.31
N ILE A 56 -1.57 0.32 -10.71
CA ILE A 56 -2.74 1.21 -10.64
C ILE A 56 -3.21 1.59 -12.05
N VAL A 57 -2.30 2.02 -12.93
CA VAL A 57 -2.64 2.41 -14.30
C VAL A 57 -3.13 1.20 -15.10
N SER A 58 -2.43 0.06 -15.00
CA SER A 58 -2.77 -1.18 -15.70
C SER A 58 -4.12 -1.75 -15.25
N MET A 59 -4.52 -1.54 -14.00
CA MET A 59 -5.83 -1.89 -13.49
C MET A 59 -6.89 -0.87 -13.94
N GLY A 60 -6.61 0.42 -13.79
CA GLY A 60 -7.56 1.50 -14.01
C GLY A 60 -7.98 1.61 -15.47
N LEU A 61 -7.02 1.62 -16.39
CA LEU A 61 -7.29 1.83 -17.82
C LEU A 61 -8.27 0.82 -18.42
N PRO A 62 -8.08 -0.51 -18.29
CA PRO A 62 -9.06 -1.48 -18.78
C PRO A 62 -10.41 -1.36 -18.10
N GLY A 63 -10.44 -1.05 -16.79
CA GLY A 63 -11.67 -0.85 -16.04
C GLY A 63 -12.50 0.34 -16.55
N PHE A 64 -11.84 1.48 -16.77
CA PHE A 64 -12.48 2.65 -17.37
C PHE A 64 -13.00 2.38 -18.78
N ILE A 65 -12.18 1.81 -19.65
CA ILE A 65 -12.61 1.48 -21.01
C ILE A 65 -13.82 0.53 -20.96
N ALA A 66 -13.79 -0.51 -20.11
CA ALA A 66 -14.91 -1.44 -19.95
C ALA A 66 -16.18 -0.74 -19.47
N ALA A 67 -16.07 0.22 -18.55
CA ALA A 67 -17.22 0.99 -18.08
C ALA A 67 -17.83 1.89 -19.15
N PHE A 68 -17.00 2.50 -20.03
CA PHE A 68 -17.45 3.42 -21.07
C PHE A 68 -18.02 2.72 -22.31
N ILE A 69 -17.53 1.54 -22.70
CA ILE A 69 -18.11 0.76 -23.83
C ILE A 69 -19.40 0.05 -23.45
N THR A 70 -19.79 0.10 -22.16
CA THR A 70 -21.04 -0.38 -21.62
C THR A 70 -21.78 0.80 -20.96
N PRO A 71 -23.09 0.69 -20.64
CA PRO A 71 -23.79 1.75 -19.92
C PRO A 71 -23.42 1.88 -18.44
N TRP A 72 -22.40 1.18 -17.94
CA TRP A 72 -22.05 1.16 -16.51
C TRP A 72 -21.49 2.48 -15.99
N TRP A 73 -20.91 3.31 -16.84
CA TRP A 73 -20.51 4.67 -16.47
C TRP A 73 -21.69 5.54 -15.94
N ARG A 74 -22.94 5.15 -16.24
CA ARG A 74 -24.17 5.79 -15.71
C ARG A 74 -24.55 5.30 -14.32
N GLN A 75 -23.92 4.23 -13.83
CA GLN A 75 -24.23 3.62 -12.56
C GLN A 75 -23.42 4.28 -11.42
N GLY A 76 -24.08 4.60 -10.31
CA GLY A 76 -23.47 5.29 -9.18
C GLY A 76 -22.36 4.50 -8.52
N TRP A 77 -22.48 3.16 -8.48
CA TRP A 77 -21.45 2.30 -7.87
C TRP A 77 -20.09 2.39 -8.56
N VAL A 78 -20.03 2.67 -9.87
CA VAL A 78 -18.76 2.87 -10.58
C VAL A 78 -18.06 4.10 -10.05
N TRP A 79 -18.76 5.23 -9.98
CA TRP A 79 -18.19 6.47 -9.48
C TRP A 79 -17.85 6.42 -7.99
N ALA A 80 -18.71 5.76 -7.18
CA ALA A 80 -18.41 5.53 -5.78
C ALA A 80 -17.11 4.74 -5.61
N SER A 81 -16.90 3.67 -6.40
CA SER A 81 -15.66 2.89 -6.38
C SER A 81 -14.44 3.73 -6.77
N VAL A 82 -14.56 4.57 -7.80
CA VAL A 82 -13.49 5.47 -8.25
C VAL A 82 -13.14 6.49 -7.18
N VAL A 83 -14.15 7.15 -6.59
CA VAL A 83 -13.94 8.15 -5.52
C VAL A 83 -13.27 7.51 -4.30
N ILE A 84 -13.76 6.37 -3.84
CA ILE A 84 -13.19 5.64 -2.71
C ILE A 84 -11.74 5.25 -3.02
N PHE A 85 -11.46 4.76 -4.23
CA PHE A 85 -10.10 4.41 -4.65
C PHE A 85 -9.16 5.60 -4.59
N PHE A 86 -9.55 6.77 -5.08
CA PHE A 86 -8.73 7.99 -5.00
C PHE A 86 -8.53 8.47 -3.57
N ILE A 87 -9.57 8.42 -2.73
CA ILE A 87 -9.47 8.78 -1.31
C ILE A 87 -8.44 7.86 -0.61
N ILE A 88 -8.56 6.55 -0.78
CA ILE A 88 -7.64 5.59 -0.17
C ILE A 88 -6.22 5.81 -0.69
N SER A 89 -6.04 5.95 -2.01
CA SER A 89 -4.74 6.18 -2.63
C SER A 89 -4.07 7.45 -2.10
N PHE A 90 -4.84 8.53 -1.93
CA PHE A 90 -4.34 9.77 -1.33
C PHE A 90 -3.89 9.57 0.12
N PHE A 91 -4.71 8.88 0.95
CA PHE A 91 -4.34 8.58 2.33
C PHE A 91 -3.09 7.69 2.41
N MET A 92 -3.03 6.65 1.57
CA MET A 92 -1.88 5.75 1.51
C MET A 92 -0.60 6.48 1.08
N TYR A 93 -0.70 7.36 0.08
CA TYR A 93 0.44 8.16 -0.36
C TYR A 93 0.93 9.11 0.73
N LYS A 94 0.00 9.88 1.31
CA LYS A 94 0.34 10.91 2.32
C LYS A 94 0.90 10.33 3.62
N TYR A 95 0.34 9.21 4.08
CA TYR A 95 0.65 8.65 5.39
C TYR A 95 1.45 7.35 5.33
N GLY A 96 1.45 6.65 4.20
CA GLY A 96 2.17 5.38 4.03
C GLY A 96 3.60 5.58 3.54
N ALA A 97 3.81 6.31 2.45
CA ALA A 97 5.13 6.43 1.82
C ALA A 97 6.18 7.06 2.76
N GLY A 98 5.84 8.19 3.40
CA GLY A 98 6.77 8.87 4.33
C GLY A 98 7.13 8.05 5.57
N TYR A 99 6.27 7.12 5.96
CA TYR A 99 6.57 6.23 7.08
C TYR A 99 7.59 5.14 6.71
N PHE A 100 7.59 4.64 5.48
CA PHE A 100 8.63 3.72 5.00
C PHE A 100 10.02 4.36 5.06
N GLU A 101 10.15 5.57 4.54
CA GLU A 101 11.41 6.34 4.58
C GLU A 101 11.88 6.60 6.02
N LEU A 102 10.93 6.93 6.91
CA LEU A 102 11.23 7.16 8.33
C LEU A 102 11.78 5.91 9.01
N ILE A 103 11.18 4.75 8.79
CA ILE A 103 11.62 3.49 9.37
C ILE A 103 12.99 3.09 8.83
N GLN A 104 13.15 3.13 7.51
CA GLN A 104 14.43 2.80 6.88
C GLN A 104 15.53 3.69 7.40
N GLY A 105 15.30 5.00 7.43
CA GLY A 105 16.27 5.95 7.96
C GLY A 105 16.57 5.76 9.45
N ALA A 106 15.60 5.35 10.27
CA ALA A 106 15.84 5.05 11.68
C ALA A 106 16.71 3.80 11.86
N ALA A 107 16.48 2.74 11.06
CA ALA A 107 17.29 1.53 11.10
C ALA A 107 18.72 1.80 10.61
N GLU A 108 18.90 2.52 9.50
CA GLU A 108 20.23 2.89 8.97
C GLU A 108 21.02 3.74 9.96
N ARG A 109 20.38 4.73 10.59
CA ARG A 109 21.03 5.56 11.64
C ARG A 109 21.47 4.73 12.83
N LEU A 110 20.66 3.76 13.27
CA LEU A 110 21.04 2.90 14.40
C LEU A 110 22.23 2.00 14.04
N ILE A 111 22.29 1.47 12.83
CA ILE A 111 23.42 0.69 12.33
C ILE A 111 24.70 1.53 12.32
N GLU A 112 24.62 2.75 11.77
CA GLU A 112 25.77 3.66 11.70
C GLU A 112 26.22 4.12 13.08
N ALA A 113 25.28 4.48 13.97
CA ALA A 113 25.58 4.85 15.35
C ALA A 113 26.30 3.72 16.11
N ARG A 114 25.93 2.46 15.88
CA ARG A 114 26.62 1.28 16.47
C ARG A 114 28.02 1.10 15.91
N LYS A 115 28.25 1.34 14.61
CA LYS A 115 29.59 1.25 13.98
C LYS A 115 30.53 2.34 14.47
N THR A 116 30.05 3.56 14.62
CA THR A 116 30.85 4.72 15.03
C THR A 116 30.92 4.90 16.55
N ASN A 117 30.10 4.13 17.28
CA ASN A 117 29.92 4.26 18.73
C ASN A 117 29.49 5.68 19.15
N THR A 118 28.70 6.35 18.32
CA THR A 118 28.25 7.74 18.52
C THR A 118 26.72 7.77 18.57
N ASP A 119 26.13 8.45 19.56
CA ASP A 119 24.68 8.68 19.70
C ASP A 119 23.80 7.41 19.64
N VAL A 120 24.32 6.27 20.07
CA VAL A 120 23.64 4.96 19.98
C VAL A 120 22.30 4.98 20.72
N GLU A 121 22.22 5.63 21.88
CA GLU A 121 21.00 5.69 22.69
C GLU A 121 19.89 6.46 21.97
N THR A 122 20.23 7.62 21.38
CA THR A 122 19.28 8.45 20.61
C THR A 122 18.79 7.71 19.37
N ALA A 123 19.68 7.05 18.63
CA ALA A 123 19.33 6.27 17.45
C ALA A 123 18.45 5.05 17.80
N LEU A 124 18.76 4.36 18.92
CA LEU A 124 17.95 3.25 19.42
C LEU A 124 16.54 3.69 19.78
N LYS A 125 16.40 4.82 20.46
CA LYS A 125 15.10 5.38 20.83
C LYS A 125 14.27 5.71 19.58
N ALA A 126 14.86 6.35 18.58
CA ALA A 126 14.17 6.67 17.33
C ALA A 126 13.71 5.39 16.57
N PHE A 127 14.55 4.34 16.55
CA PHE A 127 14.20 3.06 15.96
C PHE A 127 13.04 2.37 16.71
N GLU A 128 13.05 2.36 18.04
CA GLU A 128 11.99 1.80 18.87
C GLU A 128 10.66 2.58 18.71
N GLU A 129 10.71 3.91 18.64
CA GLU A 129 9.54 4.76 18.39
C GLU A 129 8.94 4.46 17.00
N ALA A 130 9.78 4.37 15.97
CA ALA A 130 9.33 3.99 14.62
C ALA A 130 8.70 2.59 14.60
N ARG A 131 9.34 1.61 15.25
CA ARG A 131 8.89 0.22 15.30
C ARG A 131 7.56 0.06 16.03
N THR A 132 7.34 0.78 17.13
CA THR A 132 6.14 0.64 17.98
C THR A 132 4.99 1.54 17.57
N ALA A 133 5.18 2.43 16.60
CA ALA A 133 4.12 3.33 16.11
C ALA A 133 2.87 2.55 15.68
N ARG A 134 1.68 3.09 16.01
CA ARG A 134 0.39 2.49 15.62
C ARG A 134 -0.07 2.91 14.23
N HIS A 135 0.43 4.02 13.76
CA HIS A 135 0.05 4.66 12.49
C HIS A 135 0.04 3.70 11.28
N PRO A 136 1.06 2.84 11.04
CA PRO A 136 1.08 1.94 9.87
C PRO A 136 -0.03 0.90 9.89
N ILE A 137 -0.38 0.38 11.08
CA ILE A 137 -1.49 -0.58 11.20
C ILE A 137 -2.80 0.09 10.82
N THR A 138 -3.02 1.30 11.30
CA THR A 138 -4.24 2.07 10.98
C THR A 138 -4.34 2.34 9.49
N VAL A 139 -3.25 2.78 8.86
CA VAL A 139 -3.21 3.04 7.41
C VAL A 139 -3.45 1.76 6.61
N SER A 140 -2.82 0.65 6.97
CA SER A 140 -3.03 -0.66 6.32
C SER A 140 -4.48 -1.15 6.49
N ALA A 141 -5.06 -0.99 7.67
CA ALA A 141 -6.45 -1.38 7.93
C ALA A 141 -7.44 -0.55 7.09
N ILE A 142 -7.22 0.76 6.95
CA ILE A 142 -8.01 1.64 6.08
C ILE A 142 -7.91 1.18 4.63
N GLY A 143 -6.70 0.86 4.16
CA GLY A 143 -6.47 0.35 2.79
C GLY A 143 -7.24 -0.95 2.52
N VAL A 144 -7.12 -1.93 3.41
CA VAL A 144 -7.82 -3.23 3.28
C VAL A 144 -9.34 -3.05 3.34
N ALA A 145 -9.85 -2.26 4.30
CA ALA A 145 -11.29 -2.00 4.42
C ALA A 145 -11.85 -1.31 3.17
N GLY A 146 -11.11 -0.32 2.65
CA GLY A 146 -11.52 0.39 1.44
C GLY A 146 -11.52 -0.49 0.19
N LEU A 147 -10.51 -1.36 0.02
CA LEU A 147 -10.50 -2.35 -1.06
C LEU A 147 -11.67 -3.33 -0.94
N ALA A 148 -11.99 -3.78 0.28
CA ALA A 148 -13.16 -4.64 0.51
C ALA A 148 -14.48 -3.96 0.12
N ILE A 149 -14.63 -2.67 0.43
CA ILE A 149 -15.81 -1.89 0.02
C ILE A 149 -15.88 -1.77 -1.50
N ILE A 150 -14.77 -1.48 -2.18
CA ILE A 150 -14.72 -1.40 -3.65
C ILE A 150 -15.11 -2.75 -4.28
N LEU A 151 -14.57 -3.87 -3.77
CA LEU A 151 -14.92 -5.21 -4.23
C LEU A 151 -16.41 -5.51 -4.03
N TRP A 152 -16.98 -5.10 -2.90
CA TRP A 152 -18.40 -5.24 -2.63
C TRP A 152 -19.25 -4.44 -3.63
N LEU A 153 -18.91 -3.17 -3.87
CA LEU A 153 -19.60 -2.32 -4.86
C LEU A 153 -19.55 -2.94 -6.27
N MET A 154 -18.39 -3.44 -6.68
CA MET A 154 -18.21 -4.07 -7.99
C MET A 154 -18.97 -5.38 -8.13
N ARG A 155 -19.11 -6.15 -7.03
CA ARG A 155 -19.83 -7.44 -7.05
C ARG A 155 -21.33 -7.27 -7.00
N PHE A 156 -21.84 -6.39 -6.15
CA PHE A 156 -23.26 -6.28 -5.87
C PHE A 156 -23.96 -5.17 -6.67
N LYS A 157 -23.22 -4.17 -7.16
CA LYS A 157 -23.74 -3.08 -8.02
C LYS A 157 -25.04 -2.47 -7.46
N PRO A 158 -25.01 -1.92 -6.21
CA PRO A 158 -26.23 -1.63 -5.45
C PRO A 158 -27.06 -0.46 -6.01
N PHE A 159 -26.50 0.42 -6.87
CA PHE A 159 -27.20 1.60 -7.45
C PHE A 159 -26.58 2.07 -8.75
#